data_b830c38da535e8dbbf3fbec972419c3c
#
_entry.id   b830c38da535e8dbbf3fbec972419c3c
#
_cell.length_a   1.000
_cell.length_b   1.000
_cell.length_c   1.000
_cell.angle_alpha   90.00
_cell.angle_beta   90.00
_cell.angle_gamma   90.00
#
_symmetry.space_group_name_H-M   'P 1'
#
loop_
_entity.id
_entity.type
_entity.pdbx_description
1 polymer ?
#
loop_
_entity_poly.entity_id
_entity_poly.type
_entity_poly.pdbx_seq_one_letter_code
_entity_poly.pdbx_strand_id
1 'polypeptide(L)'
;MLDVNSILPWWLPLSVLVWAVQMAVFHGVGLFFEWCDRTGMLASLKVRDIDRLGYFELLPRVLFNQILVLLPTMVAFQYTGLAFNGAPHVSGWRFLAGMALIVIGHDIVQYVFHRFLLHRPGLIRKLGHGVHHSTGASKAISACYMSPADFFLEIVLPYLVPLALIGAGADVLFHITIASLGAVGGLYEHSGYDFAVRLRRPNRSGSRLQPLAWLAYLVTSKAHGEHHRRSTVSFSDGFGSPGICDTIFKTRWDMAGTARKATEPAASRPRP
;
A
#
# COMPACT_ATOMS: atom_id res chain seq x y z
N MET A 1 11.03 25.01 -18.12
CA MET A 1 10.73 24.03 -17.08
C MET A 1 11.71 24.29 -15.96
N LEU A 2 11.26 24.58 -14.74
CA LEU A 2 12.16 24.80 -13.61
C LEU A 2 12.90 23.48 -13.34
N ASP A 3 14.22 23.51 -13.36
CA ASP A 3 15.05 22.37 -12.97
C ASP A 3 15.03 22.25 -11.46
N VAL A 4 14.14 21.40 -10.94
CA VAL A 4 13.95 21.19 -9.49
C VAL A 4 15.24 20.68 -8.84
N ASN A 5 16.08 19.95 -9.59
CA ASN A 5 17.35 19.44 -9.06
C ASN A 5 18.38 20.56 -8.84
N SER A 6 18.32 21.65 -9.62
CA SER A 6 19.21 22.80 -9.46
C SER A 6 18.88 23.70 -8.26
N ILE A 7 17.68 23.56 -7.70
CA ILE A 7 17.19 24.36 -6.56
C ILE A 7 17.56 23.69 -5.21
N LEU A 8 17.90 22.39 -5.23
CA LEU A 8 18.22 21.69 -4.00
C LEU A 8 19.54 22.18 -3.40
N PRO A 9 19.56 22.48 -2.09
CA PRO A 9 20.81 22.77 -1.41
C PRO A 9 21.74 21.56 -1.48
N TRP A 10 23.00 21.78 -1.85
CA TRP A 10 24.01 20.72 -1.99
C TRP A 10 24.21 19.85 -0.73
N TRP A 11 23.84 20.39 0.42
CA TRP A 11 23.96 19.71 1.73
C TRP A 11 22.73 18.85 2.09
N LEU A 12 21.62 18.94 1.34
CA LEU A 12 20.41 18.19 1.63
C LEU A 12 20.38 16.89 0.83
N PRO A 13 20.54 15.71 1.46
CA PRO A 13 20.42 14.44 0.77
C PRO A 13 19.03 14.26 0.15
N LEU A 14 18.97 13.75 -1.08
CA LEU A 14 17.70 13.51 -1.77
C LEU A 14 16.76 12.59 -0.97
N SER A 15 17.32 11.53 -0.33
CA SER A 15 16.55 10.62 0.54
C SER A 15 15.85 11.35 1.69
N VAL A 16 16.51 12.35 2.30
CA VAL A 16 15.93 13.14 3.40
C VAL A 16 14.81 14.05 2.88
N LEU A 17 15.01 14.69 1.72
CA LEU A 17 13.95 15.49 1.10
C LEU A 17 12.72 14.64 0.76
N VAL A 18 12.93 13.50 0.10
CA VAL A 18 11.85 12.59 -0.29
C VAL A 18 11.11 12.07 0.94
N TRP A 19 11.84 11.69 1.99
CA TRP A 19 11.25 11.33 3.27
C TRP A 19 10.41 12.46 3.87
N ALA A 20 10.91 13.68 3.89
CA ALA A 20 10.18 14.82 4.46
C ALA A 20 8.89 15.13 3.69
N VAL A 21 8.92 15.06 2.35
CA VAL A 21 7.72 15.21 1.52
C VAL A 21 6.75 14.05 1.76
N GLN A 22 7.24 12.83 1.82
CA GLN A 22 6.42 11.66 2.13
C GLN A 22 5.74 11.78 3.50
N MET A 23 6.45 12.28 4.52
CA MET A 23 5.88 12.56 5.85
C MET A 23 4.77 13.60 5.77
N ALA A 24 5.00 14.71 5.05
CA ALA A 24 3.98 15.75 4.87
C ALA A 24 2.73 15.22 4.17
N VAL A 25 2.88 14.42 3.12
CA VAL A 25 1.78 13.78 2.40
C VAL A 25 1.06 12.75 3.29
N PHE A 26 1.82 11.86 3.94
CA PHE A 26 1.25 10.82 4.80
C PHE A 26 0.41 11.43 5.93
N HIS A 27 0.97 12.36 6.68
CA HIS A 27 0.25 12.95 7.81
C HIS A 27 -0.84 13.92 7.37
N GLY A 28 -0.66 14.68 6.28
CA GLY A 28 -1.69 15.55 5.73
C GLY A 28 -2.93 14.78 5.26
N VAL A 29 -2.72 13.73 4.46
CA VAL A 29 -3.82 12.87 3.99
C VAL A 29 -4.40 12.03 5.12
N GLY A 30 -3.56 11.54 6.06
CA GLY A 30 -4.01 10.82 7.24
C GLY A 30 -4.93 11.65 8.14
N LEU A 31 -4.60 12.94 8.37
CA LEU A 31 -5.43 13.89 9.10
C LEU A 31 -6.71 14.23 8.35
N PHE A 32 -6.67 14.28 7.02
CA PHE A 32 -7.89 14.43 6.22
C PHE A 32 -8.86 13.27 6.44
N PHE A 33 -8.39 12.02 6.44
CA PHE A 33 -9.25 10.87 6.73
C PHE A 33 -9.75 10.87 8.18
N GLU A 34 -8.92 11.25 9.14
CA GLU A 34 -9.34 11.41 10.55
C GLU A 34 -10.43 12.48 10.68
N TRP A 35 -10.30 13.59 9.96
CA TRP A 35 -11.33 14.62 9.91
C TRP A 35 -12.64 14.10 9.29
N CYS A 36 -12.56 13.31 8.20
CA CYS A 36 -13.73 12.65 7.61
C CYS A 36 -14.40 11.70 8.62
N ASP A 37 -13.62 10.94 9.39
CA ASP A 37 -14.13 10.04 10.42
C ASP A 37 -14.87 10.81 11.52
N ARG A 38 -14.30 11.93 11.99
CA ARG A 38 -14.91 12.75 13.06
C ARG A 38 -16.16 13.51 12.62
N THR A 39 -16.19 13.96 11.37
CA THR A 39 -17.31 14.78 10.85
C THR A 39 -18.38 13.95 10.16
N GLY A 40 -18.11 12.69 9.83
CA GLY A 40 -19.00 11.86 9.02
C GLY A 40 -19.12 12.30 7.55
N MET A 41 -18.22 13.19 7.07
CA MET A 41 -18.33 13.79 5.73
C MET A 41 -18.40 12.75 4.61
N LEU A 42 -17.67 11.63 4.71
CA LEU A 42 -17.65 10.53 3.74
C LEU A 42 -18.30 9.25 4.27
N ALA A 43 -19.21 9.33 5.25
CA ALA A 43 -19.80 8.16 5.93
C ALA A 43 -20.42 7.14 4.95
N SER A 44 -21.02 7.61 3.84
CA SER A 44 -21.61 6.73 2.81
C SER A 44 -20.58 5.87 2.05
N LEU A 45 -19.30 6.15 2.18
CA LEU A 45 -18.18 5.42 1.59
C LEU A 45 -17.38 4.63 2.64
N LYS A 46 -17.64 4.82 3.93
CA LYS A 46 -17.01 4.07 5.02
C LYS A 46 -17.59 2.66 5.05
N VAL A 47 -16.80 1.67 4.72
CA VAL A 47 -17.20 0.24 4.64
C VAL A 47 -16.61 -0.59 5.78
N ARG A 48 -15.63 -0.04 6.51
CA ARG A 48 -15.03 -0.66 7.70
C ARG A 48 -14.82 0.41 8.78
N ASP A 49 -15.24 0.09 9.99
CA ASP A 49 -15.05 0.93 11.18
C ASP A 49 -14.90 0.02 12.40
N ILE A 50 -13.73 -0.62 12.51
CA ILE A 50 -13.42 -1.63 13.52
C ILE A 50 -12.50 -1.07 14.59
N ASP A 51 -11.48 -0.30 14.17
CA ASP A 51 -10.47 0.25 15.07
C ASP A 51 -11.08 1.40 15.90
N ARG A 52 -10.90 1.29 17.22
CA ARG A 52 -11.39 2.29 18.18
C ARG A 52 -10.34 3.35 18.51
N LEU A 53 -9.07 3.09 18.17
CA LEU A 53 -7.98 4.03 18.41
C LEU A 53 -8.03 5.16 17.40
N GLY A 54 -7.87 6.39 17.87
CA GLY A 54 -7.81 7.57 17.03
C GLY A 54 -6.41 7.82 16.45
N TYR A 55 -6.32 8.81 15.57
CA TYR A 55 -5.09 9.20 14.91
C TYR A 55 -3.94 9.42 15.90
N PHE A 56 -4.17 10.18 16.96
CA PHE A 56 -3.14 10.57 17.91
C PHE A 56 -2.70 9.43 18.85
N GLU A 57 -3.54 8.42 19.05
CA GLU A 57 -3.20 7.22 19.82
C GLU A 57 -2.28 6.29 19.03
N LEU A 58 -2.46 6.22 17.72
CA LEU A 58 -1.62 5.42 16.81
C LEU A 58 -0.30 6.13 16.43
N LEU A 59 -0.31 7.47 16.45
CA LEU A 59 0.78 8.33 15.97
C LEU A 59 2.17 8.02 16.54
N PRO A 60 2.37 7.80 17.85
CA PRO A 60 3.71 7.61 18.41
C PRO A 60 4.45 6.42 17.76
N ARG A 61 3.77 5.29 17.58
CA ARG A 61 4.36 4.10 16.94
C ARG A 61 4.62 4.32 15.45
N VAL A 62 3.72 5.02 14.78
CA VAL A 62 3.87 5.38 13.35
C VAL A 62 5.09 6.28 13.17
N LEU A 63 5.23 7.33 13.96
CA LEU A 63 6.42 8.20 13.93
C LEU A 63 7.71 7.45 14.25
N PHE A 64 7.68 6.54 15.25
CA PHE A 64 8.84 5.70 15.54
C PHE A 64 9.31 4.95 14.29
N ASN A 65 8.41 4.27 13.59
CA ASN A 65 8.73 3.53 12.38
C ASN A 65 9.25 4.43 11.26
N GLN A 66 8.62 5.56 11.04
CA GLN A 66 8.98 6.49 9.98
C GLN A 66 10.32 7.20 10.22
N ILE A 67 10.62 7.57 11.47
CA ILE A 67 11.84 8.30 11.83
C ILE A 67 13.01 7.34 12.07
N LEU A 68 12.79 6.23 12.76
CA LEU A 68 13.87 5.36 13.21
C LEU A 68 14.08 4.10 12.35
N VAL A 69 13.17 3.80 11.42
CA VAL A 69 13.34 2.69 10.48
C VAL A 69 13.42 3.19 9.04
N LEU A 70 12.42 3.94 8.55
CA LEU A 70 12.37 4.36 7.16
C LEU A 70 13.50 5.35 6.82
N LEU A 71 13.59 6.46 7.55
CA LEU A 71 14.58 7.50 7.26
C LEU A 71 16.03 6.97 7.25
N PRO A 72 16.51 6.27 8.29
CA PRO A 72 17.88 5.75 8.28
C PRO A 72 18.13 4.77 7.13
N THR A 73 17.14 3.94 6.78
CA THR A 73 17.28 3.01 5.67
C THR A 73 17.35 3.72 4.32
N MET A 74 16.51 4.75 4.09
CA MET A 74 16.59 5.56 2.88
C MET A 74 17.95 6.28 2.76
N VAL A 75 18.45 6.83 3.85
CA VAL A 75 19.77 7.47 3.92
C VAL A 75 20.88 6.46 3.63
N ALA A 76 20.83 5.27 4.24
CA ALA A 76 21.79 4.19 3.97
C ALA A 76 21.80 3.77 2.49
N PHE A 77 20.61 3.63 1.86
CA PHE A 77 20.51 3.31 0.43
C PHE A 77 21.14 4.41 -0.45
N GLN A 78 20.99 5.67 -0.08
CA GLN A 78 21.65 6.76 -0.79
C GLN A 78 23.17 6.71 -0.64
N TYR A 79 23.69 6.59 0.58
CA TYR A 79 25.13 6.57 0.83
C TYR A 79 25.85 5.31 0.32
N THR A 80 25.13 4.20 0.23
CA THR A 80 25.68 2.95 -0.37
C THR A 80 25.54 2.90 -1.90
N GLY A 81 24.93 3.92 -2.52
CA GLY A 81 24.74 3.97 -3.97
C GLY A 81 23.60 3.09 -4.51
N LEU A 82 22.78 2.48 -3.64
CA LEU A 82 21.69 1.59 -4.04
C LEU A 82 20.48 2.32 -4.62
N ALA A 83 20.16 3.52 -4.12
CA ALA A 83 19.06 4.35 -4.63
C ALA A 83 19.36 5.84 -4.38
N PHE A 84 18.55 6.74 -4.94
CA PHE A 84 18.68 8.21 -4.82
C PHE A 84 20.00 8.79 -5.35
N ASN A 85 20.66 8.08 -6.27
CA ASN A 85 21.92 8.43 -6.86
C ASN A 85 21.88 8.26 -8.37
N GLY A 86 22.82 8.92 -9.09
CA GLY A 86 22.97 8.80 -10.53
C GLY A 86 22.43 10.00 -11.29
N ALA A 87 21.84 9.78 -12.46
CA ALA A 87 21.36 10.86 -13.31
C ALA A 87 20.27 11.69 -12.61
N PRO A 88 20.37 13.04 -12.65
CA PRO A 88 19.41 13.92 -11.97
C PRO A 88 18.06 13.99 -12.67
N HIS A 89 17.97 13.56 -13.91
CA HIS A 89 16.73 13.59 -14.69
C HIS A 89 16.45 12.24 -15.35
N VAL A 90 15.20 11.82 -15.25
CA VAL A 90 14.67 10.65 -15.97
C VAL A 90 13.81 11.15 -17.13
N SER A 91 14.14 10.78 -18.36
CA SER A 91 13.39 11.21 -19.55
C SER A 91 11.98 10.62 -19.60
N GLY A 92 11.02 11.31 -20.23
CA GLY A 92 9.58 11.06 -20.20
C GLY A 92 9.13 9.60 -20.22
N TRP A 93 9.48 8.81 -21.23
CA TRP A 93 9.07 7.39 -21.29
C TRP A 93 9.75 6.53 -20.21
N ARG A 94 11.02 6.84 -19.87
CA ARG A 94 11.75 6.15 -18.79
C ARG A 94 11.14 6.43 -17.42
N PHE A 95 10.60 7.63 -17.22
CA PHE A 95 9.86 7.97 -16.02
C PHE A 95 8.63 7.05 -15.87
N LEU A 96 7.80 6.95 -16.91
CA LEU A 96 6.60 6.10 -16.90
C LEU A 96 6.94 4.61 -16.76
N ALA A 97 7.97 4.14 -17.49
CA ALA A 97 8.44 2.77 -17.38
C ALA A 97 8.99 2.46 -15.99
N GLY A 98 9.77 3.38 -15.40
CA GLY A 98 10.27 3.28 -14.04
C GLY A 98 9.14 3.19 -13.02
N MET A 99 8.12 4.05 -13.15
CA MET A 99 6.92 3.99 -12.31
C MET A 99 6.23 2.62 -12.38
N ALA A 100 6.02 2.10 -13.59
CA ALA A 100 5.42 0.78 -13.79
C ALA A 100 6.28 -0.35 -13.19
N LEU A 101 7.60 -0.30 -13.37
CA LEU A 101 8.52 -1.29 -12.81
C LEU A 101 8.56 -1.24 -11.27
N ILE A 102 8.47 -0.06 -10.66
CA ILE A 102 8.35 0.06 -9.20
C ILE A 102 7.07 -0.63 -8.71
N VAL A 103 5.93 -0.36 -9.35
CA VAL A 103 4.65 -0.96 -8.97
C VAL A 103 4.68 -2.49 -9.08
N ILE A 104 5.26 -3.03 -10.17
CA ILE A 104 5.44 -4.48 -10.35
C ILE A 104 6.43 -5.05 -9.31
N GLY A 105 7.56 -4.39 -9.13
CA GLY A 105 8.57 -4.80 -8.15
C GLY A 105 8.03 -4.78 -6.72
N HIS A 106 7.26 -3.76 -6.37
CA HIS A 106 6.57 -3.66 -5.09
C HIS A 106 5.62 -4.85 -4.88
N ASP A 107 4.76 -5.17 -5.87
CA ASP A 107 3.86 -6.32 -5.82
C ASP A 107 4.61 -7.63 -5.50
N ILE A 108 5.72 -7.87 -6.22
CA ILE A 108 6.51 -9.10 -6.05
C ILE A 108 7.16 -9.13 -4.66
N VAL A 109 7.85 -8.06 -4.26
CA VAL A 109 8.59 -8.02 -3.00
C VAL A 109 7.64 -8.10 -1.81
N GLN A 110 6.55 -7.32 -1.84
CA GLN A 110 5.53 -7.36 -0.80
C GLN A 110 4.91 -8.75 -0.70
N TYR A 111 4.50 -9.35 -1.82
CA TYR A 111 3.90 -10.68 -1.81
C TYR A 111 4.82 -11.73 -1.17
N VAL A 112 6.11 -11.71 -1.52
CA VAL A 112 7.09 -12.67 -0.99
C VAL A 112 7.24 -12.52 0.52
N PHE A 113 7.52 -11.31 1.01
CA PHE A 113 7.72 -11.09 2.44
C PHE A 113 6.42 -11.25 3.23
N HIS A 114 5.33 -10.70 2.73
CA HIS A 114 4.05 -10.71 3.40
C HIS A 114 3.51 -12.15 3.54
N ARG A 115 3.42 -12.88 2.43
CA ARG A 115 2.89 -14.25 2.44
C ARG A 115 3.79 -15.26 3.12
N PHE A 116 5.07 -15.29 2.74
CA PHE A 116 5.96 -16.39 3.13
C PHE A 116 6.71 -16.14 4.43
N LEU A 117 6.77 -14.89 4.89
CA LEU A 117 7.48 -14.54 6.12
C LEU A 117 6.50 -14.03 7.19
N LEU A 118 5.76 -12.95 6.92
CA LEU A 118 4.90 -12.29 7.91
C LEU A 118 3.69 -13.13 8.29
N HIS A 119 3.08 -13.85 7.33
CA HIS A 119 1.96 -14.76 7.58
C HIS A 119 2.36 -16.20 7.88
N ARG A 120 3.66 -16.50 8.00
CA ARG A 120 4.11 -17.85 8.38
C ARG A 120 3.77 -18.13 9.83
N PRO A 121 3.15 -19.31 10.14
CA PRO A 121 2.88 -19.71 11.51
C PRO A 121 4.13 -19.61 12.40
N GLY A 122 3.99 -18.98 13.56
CA GLY A 122 5.09 -18.72 14.49
C GLY A 122 5.89 -17.44 14.20
N LEU A 123 6.09 -17.04 12.96
CA LEU A 123 6.75 -15.78 12.63
C LEU A 123 5.82 -14.56 12.76
N ILE A 124 4.54 -14.70 12.46
CA ILE A 124 3.56 -13.63 12.61
C ILE A 124 3.60 -12.96 13.99
N ARG A 125 3.79 -13.75 15.06
CA ARG A 125 3.94 -13.23 16.43
C ARG A 125 5.35 -12.69 16.70
N LYS A 126 6.39 -13.40 16.23
CA LYS A 126 7.79 -13.00 16.46
C LYS A 126 8.13 -11.69 15.76
N LEU A 127 7.63 -11.50 14.54
CA LEU A 127 7.81 -10.29 13.75
C LEU A 127 6.79 -9.20 14.10
N GLY A 128 5.77 -9.51 14.90
CA GLY A 128 4.78 -8.56 15.40
C GLY A 128 3.74 -8.13 14.37
N HIS A 129 3.57 -8.86 13.26
CA HIS A 129 2.59 -8.55 12.21
C HIS A 129 1.14 -8.60 12.70
N GLY A 130 0.85 -9.38 13.76
CA GLY A 130 -0.45 -9.37 14.42
C GLY A 130 -0.85 -8.01 15.02
N VAL A 131 0.12 -7.11 15.30
CA VAL A 131 -0.17 -5.73 15.74
C VAL A 131 -0.81 -4.94 14.60
N HIS A 132 -0.28 -5.09 13.38
CA HIS A 132 -0.83 -4.47 12.18
C HIS A 132 -2.27 -4.95 11.91
N HIS A 133 -2.48 -6.26 11.94
CA HIS A 133 -3.81 -6.84 11.74
C HIS A 133 -4.84 -6.44 12.80
N SER A 134 -4.40 -6.09 14.03
CA SER A 134 -5.31 -5.72 15.12
C SER A 134 -6.13 -4.44 14.83
N THR A 135 -5.67 -3.61 13.89
CA THR A 135 -6.35 -2.36 13.49
C THR A 135 -7.51 -2.57 12.53
N GLY A 136 -7.61 -3.76 11.91
CA GLY A 136 -8.68 -4.10 10.97
C GLY A 136 -8.73 -3.23 9.71
N ALA A 137 -7.65 -2.52 9.37
CA ALA A 137 -7.56 -1.59 8.24
C ALA A 137 -8.74 -0.61 8.16
N SER A 138 -9.06 0.05 9.28
CA SER A 138 -10.21 0.95 9.37
C SER A 138 -9.87 2.37 9.84
N LYS A 139 -8.59 2.67 10.08
CA LYS A 139 -8.03 4.00 10.35
C LYS A 139 -6.83 4.26 9.44
N ALA A 140 -6.86 5.32 8.66
CA ALA A 140 -5.85 5.58 7.63
C ALA A 140 -4.41 5.52 8.17
N ILE A 141 -4.14 6.18 9.29
CA ILE A 141 -2.80 6.19 9.91
C ILE A 141 -2.30 4.80 10.30
N SER A 142 -3.19 3.81 10.47
CA SER A 142 -2.82 2.44 10.82
C SER A 142 -2.00 1.72 9.74
N ALA A 143 -1.92 2.29 8.54
CA ALA A 143 -1.04 1.82 7.47
C ALA A 143 0.43 1.61 7.89
N CYS A 144 0.91 2.41 8.85
CA CYS A 144 2.27 2.27 9.40
C CYS A 144 2.27 1.88 10.90
N TYR A 145 1.11 1.48 11.45
CA TYR A 145 1.00 1.00 12.83
C TYR A 145 1.34 -0.48 12.92
N MET A 146 2.59 -0.76 13.04
CA MET A 146 3.14 -2.12 13.05
C MET A 146 4.41 -2.21 13.90
N SER A 147 4.95 -3.40 14.10
CA SER A 147 6.27 -3.54 14.73
C SER A 147 7.37 -3.00 13.80
N PRO A 148 8.56 -2.62 14.31
CA PRO A 148 9.65 -2.18 13.44
C PRO A 148 10.11 -3.23 12.43
N ALA A 149 10.12 -4.51 12.81
CA ALA A 149 10.48 -5.61 11.91
C ALA A 149 9.45 -5.81 10.80
N ASP A 150 8.18 -5.73 11.16
CA ASP A 150 7.05 -5.77 10.23
C ASP A 150 7.11 -4.60 9.24
N PHE A 151 7.24 -3.39 9.76
CA PHE A 151 7.36 -2.17 8.96
C PHE A 151 8.54 -2.23 7.97
N PHE A 152 9.67 -2.76 8.40
CA PHE A 152 10.83 -2.95 7.51
C PHE A 152 10.52 -3.93 6.38
N LEU A 153 9.91 -5.06 6.69
CA LEU A 153 9.63 -6.13 5.72
C LEU A 153 8.46 -5.81 4.79
N GLU A 154 7.43 -5.13 5.30
CA GLU A 154 6.17 -4.90 4.56
C GLU A 154 6.14 -3.55 3.83
N ILE A 155 6.85 -2.52 4.35
CA ILE A 155 6.82 -1.17 3.77
C ILE A 155 8.18 -0.80 3.16
N VAL A 156 9.26 -0.92 3.95
CA VAL A 156 10.57 -0.40 3.55
C VAL A 156 11.19 -1.21 2.41
N LEU A 157 11.21 -2.53 2.53
CA LEU A 157 11.78 -3.38 1.48
C LEU A 157 10.98 -3.35 0.17
N PRO A 158 9.64 -3.47 0.16
CA PRO A 158 8.85 -3.34 -1.06
C PRO A 158 9.01 -1.99 -1.78
N TYR A 159 9.35 -0.94 -1.04
CA TYR A 159 9.64 0.37 -1.61
C TYR A 159 11.08 0.47 -2.15
N LEU A 160 12.09 0.13 -1.33
CA LEU A 160 13.49 0.41 -1.66
C LEU A 160 14.15 -0.64 -2.56
N VAL A 161 13.75 -1.92 -2.47
CA VAL A 161 14.35 -2.98 -3.31
C VAL A 161 14.06 -2.73 -4.80
N PRO A 162 12.83 -2.45 -5.23
CA PRO A 162 12.57 -2.09 -6.63
C PRO A 162 13.34 -0.85 -7.09
N LEU A 163 13.44 0.20 -6.24
CA LEU A 163 14.23 1.40 -6.56
C LEU A 163 15.71 1.06 -6.82
N ALA A 164 16.30 0.20 -6.00
CA ALA A 164 17.69 -0.23 -6.18
C ALA A 164 17.86 -1.05 -7.46
N LEU A 165 16.92 -1.92 -7.79
CA LEU A 165 17.00 -2.82 -8.95
C LEU A 165 16.84 -2.08 -10.28
N ILE A 166 15.98 -1.06 -10.35
CA ILE A 166 15.75 -0.33 -11.61
C ILE A 166 16.78 0.78 -11.88
N GLY A 167 17.58 1.16 -10.87
CA GLY A 167 18.52 2.28 -11.00
C GLY A 167 17.80 3.60 -11.31
N ALA A 168 16.85 4.00 -10.48
CA ALA A 168 15.97 5.16 -10.71
C ALA A 168 16.65 6.53 -10.76
N GLY A 169 17.98 6.58 -10.61
CA GLY A 169 18.74 7.83 -10.64
C GLY A 169 18.50 8.72 -9.41
N ALA A 170 18.72 10.03 -9.60
CA ALA A 170 18.53 11.07 -8.58
C ALA A 170 17.42 12.07 -8.98
N ASP A 171 16.46 11.67 -9.79
CA ASP A 171 15.35 12.52 -10.22
C ASP A 171 14.40 12.81 -9.05
N VAL A 172 14.37 14.08 -8.62
CA VAL A 172 13.57 14.54 -7.49
C VAL A 172 12.09 14.28 -7.69
N LEU A 173 11.56 14.60 -8.90
CA LEU A 173 10.15 14.44 -9.19
C LEU A 173 9.74 12.97 -9.18
N PHE A 174 10.59 12.09 -9.73
CA PHE A 174 10.34 10.65 -9.72
C PHE A 174 10.21 10.11 -8.30
N HIS A 175 11.20 10.38 -7.45
CA HIS A 175 11.21 9.86 -6.08
C HIS A 175 10.09 10.44 -5.22
N ILE A 176 9.79 11.75 -5.32
CA ILE A 176 8.66 12.37 -4.62
C ILE A 176 7.34 11.76 -5.07
N THR A 177 7.17 11.54 -6.38
CA THR A 177 5.91 10.98 -6.93
C THR A 177 5.68 9.56 -6.40
N ILE A 178 6.68 8.67 -6.48
CA ILE A 178 6.57 7.29 -5.97
C ILE A 178 6.26 7.27 -4.48
N ALA A 179 7.04 8.00 -3.68
CA ALA A 179 6.86 8.03 -2.23
C ALA A 179 5.48 8.59 -1.82
N SER A 180 5.02 9.64 -2.52
CA SER A 180 3.71 10.24 -2.25
C SER A 180 2.55 9.32 -2.64
N LEU A 181 2.62 8.68 -3.82
CA LEU A 181 1.58 7.74 -4.25
C LEU A 181 1.52 6.51 -3.33
N GLY A 182 2.67 5.98 -2.90
CA GLY A 182 2.71 4.89 -1.92
C GLY A 182 2.09 5.30 -0.58
N ALA A 183 2.38 6.50 -0.08
CA ALA A 183 1.79 7.02 1.15
C ALA A 183 0.26 7.16 1.04
N VAL A 184 -0.25 7.77 -0.05
CA VAL A 184 -1.69 7.92 -0.29
C VAL A 184 -2.37 6.57 -0.44
N GLY A 185 -1.76 5.64 -1.19
CA GLY A 185 -2.28 4.29 -1.39
C GLY A 185 -2.44 3.53 -0.08
N GLY A 186 -1.37 3.43 0.71
CA GLY A 186 -1.40 2.75 2.01
C GLY A 186 -2.42 3.35 2.99
N LEU A 187 -2.48 4.68 3.09
CA LEU A 187 -3.48 5.38 3.90
C LEU A 187 -4.90 5.07 3.45
N TYR A 188 -5.14 5.06 2.14
CA TYR A 188 -6.46 4.78 1.59
C TYR A 188 -6.91 3.34 1.88
N GLU A 189 -6.05 2.35 1.67
CA GLU A 189 -6.34 0.95 1.95
C GLU A 189 -6.69 0.69 3.42
N HIS A 190 -6.04 1.42 4.32
CA HIS A 190 -6.27 1.33 5.77
C HIS A 190 -7.36 2.28 6.27
N SER A 191 -7.86 3.20 5.45
CA SER A 191 -8.82 4.21 5.90
C SER A 191 -10.20 3.65 6.26
N GLY A 192 -10.53 2.45 5.79
CA GLY A 192 -11.88 1.91 5.89
C GLY A 192 -12.86 2.49 4.88
N TYR A 193 -12.45 3.45 4.06
CA TYR A 193 -13.25 3.99 2.96
C TYR A 193 -13.07 3.16 1.69
N ASP A 194 -14.14 3.03 0.88
CA ASP A 194 -14.08 2.40 -0.45
C ASP A 194 -14.77 3.28 -1.49
N PHE A 195 -13.99 4.04 -2.25
CA PHE A 195 -14.50 4.90 -3.31
C PHE A 195 -15.13 4.11 -4.47
N ALA A 196 -14.77 2.83 -4.63
CA ALA A 196 -15.35 1.95 -5.63
C ALA A 196 -16.86 1.67 -5.39
N VAL A 197 -17.37 1.90 -4.20
CA VAL A 197 -18.81 1.79 -3.89
C VAL A 197 -19.65 2.67 -4.82
N ARG A 198 -19.17 3.88 -5.15
CA ARG A 198 -19.86 4.76 -6.08
C ARG A 198 -19.83 4.26 -7.52
N LEU A 199 -18.72 3.65 -7.93
CA LEU A 199 -18.55 3.09 -9.27
C LEU A 199 -19.39 1.82 -9.49
N ARG A 200 -19.70 1.09 -8.40
CA ARG A 200 -20.50 -0.14 -8.43
C ARG A 200 -22.00 0.07 -8.29
N ARG A 201 -22.47 1.27 -7.92
CA ARG A 201 -23.90 1.53 -7.80
C ARG A 201 -24.53 1.49 -9.19
N PRO A 202 -25.51 0.59 -9.45
CA PRO A 202 -26.26 0.62 -10.71
C PRO A 202 -26.96 1.97 -10.81
N ASN A 203 -26.70 2.69 -11.89
CA ASN A 203 -27.43 3.91 -12.17
C ASN A 203 -28.89 3.53 -12.41
N ARG A 204 -29.86 4.15 -11.71
CA ARG A 204 -31.30 3.88 -11.85
C ARG A 204 -31.82 4.03 -13.29
N SER A 205 -31.06 4.65 -14.18
CA SER A 205 -31.37 4.87 -15.59
C SER A 205 -30.86 3.81 -16.56
N GLY A 206 -30.42 2.63 -16.08
CA GLY A 206 -30.02 1.53 -16.99
C GLY A 206 -28.80 1.81 -17.85
N SER A 207 -28.01 2.84 -17.57
CA SER A 207 -26.96 3.31 -18.44
C SER A 207 -25.59 2.68 -18.16
N ARG A 208 -25.10 2.11 -19.12
CA ARG A 208 -23.81 1.99 -19.85
C ARG A 208 -22.49 2.37 -19.12
N LEU A 209 -22.41 2.42 -17.79
CA LEU A 209 -21.16 2.57 -17.06
C LEU A 209 -20.40 1.25 -16.83
N GLN A 210 -20.77 0.20 -17.56
CA GLN A 210 -20.05 -1.08 -17.55
C GLN A 210 -18.56 -0.97 -17.94
N PRO A 211 -18.12 -0.06 -18.86
CA PRO A 211 -16.69 0.07 -19.14
C PRO A 211 -15.88 0.61 -17.94
N LEU A 212 -16.52 1.19 -16.91
CA LEU A 212 -15.83 1.65 -15.70
C LEU A 212 -15.81 0.61 -14.57
N ALA A 213 -16.39 -0.57 -14.74
CA ALA A 213 -16.39 -1.63 -13.72
C ALA A 213 -14.96 -2.11 -13.37
N TRP A 214 -14.05 -2.10 -14.35
CA TRP A 214 -12.65 -2.42 -14.13
C TRP A 214 -11.94 -1.37 -13.27
N LEU A 215 -12.29 -0.07 -13.39
CA LEU A 215 -11.78 0.98 -12.53
C LEU A 215 -12.19 0.76 -11.07
N ALA A 216 -13.40 0.26 -10.83
CA ALA A 216 -13.85 -0.08 -9.48
C ALA A 216 -12.97 -1.16 -8.84
N TYR A 217 -12.44 -2.08 -9.64
CA TYR A 217 -11.50 -3.09 -9.18
C TYR A 217 -10.15 -2.48 -8.78
N LEU A 218 -9.61 -1.57 -9.59
CA LEU A 218 -8.33 -0.90 -9.31
C LEU A 218 -8.40 0.07 -8.11
N VAL A 219 -9.58 0.62 -7.82
CA VAL A 219 -9.77 1.67 -6.80
C VAL A 219 -10.30 1.10 -5.47
N THR A 220 -10.73 -0.16 -5.43
CA THR A 220 -11.32 -0.72 -4.20
C THR A 220 -10.29 -0.95 -3.10
N SER A 221 -10.62 -0.53 -1.87
CA SER A 221 -9.87 -0.90 -0.66
C SER A 221 -10.30 -2.26 -0.09
N LYS A 222 -11.21 -2.97 -0.79
CA LYS A 222 -11.81 -4.21 -0.27
C LYS A 222 -10.82 -5.36 -0.20
N ALA A 223 -9.88 -5.43 -1.15
CA ALA A 223 -8.87 -6.48 -1.18
C ALA A 223 -8.08 -6.52 0.13
N HIS A 224 -7.52 -5.38 0.51
CA HIS A 224 -6.75 -5.23 1.74
C HIS A 224 -7.61 -5.42 3.01
N GLY A 225 -8.84 -4.91 3.02
CA GLY A 225 -9.79 -5.17 4.11
C GLY A 225 -10.15 -6.65 4.29
N GLU A 226 -10.28 -7.41 3.19
CA GLU A 226 -10.48 -8.86 3.25
C GLU A 226 -9.21 -9.58 3.71
N HIS A 227 -8.02 -9.06 3.37
CA HIS A 227 -6.75 -9.54 3.89
C HIS A 227 -6.71 -9.42 5.42
N HIS A 228 -6.94 -8.25 5.98
CA HIS A 228 -7.00 -8.05 7.45
C HIS A 228 -8.02 -8.95 8.14
N ARG A 229 -9.14 -9.25 7.48
CA ARG A 229 -10.20 -10.11 8.04
C ARG A 229 -9.87 -11.59 8.00
N ARG A 230 -9.23 -12.06 6.92
CA ARG A 230 -9.00 -13.51 6.66
C ARG A 230 -7.56 -13.94 6.89
N SER A 231 -6.59 -13.04 6.74
CA SER A 231 -5.14 -13.28 6.86
C SER A 231 -4.56 -14.33 5.89
N THR A 232 -5.33 -14.81 4.93
CA THR A 232 -4.96 -15.89 3.99
C THR A 232 -5.18 -15.52 2.52
N VAL A 233 -5.57 -14.29 2.24
CA VAL A 233 -5.89 -13.79 0.90
C VAL A 233 -5.28 -12.41 0.67
N SER A 234 -5.05 -12.04 -0.59
CA SER A 234 -4.66 -10.69 -1.02
C SER A 234 -3.44 -10.13 -0.28
N PHE A 235 -2.31 -10.79 -0.47
CA PHE A 235 -1.05 -10.41 0.19
C PHE A 235 -0.35 -9.21 -0.45
N SER A 236 -0.64 -8.88 -1.71
CA SER A 236 -0.13 -7.71 -2.41
C SER A 236 -1.20 -6.98 -3.22
N ASP A 237 -2.45 -7.49 -3.24
CA ASP A 237 -3.56 -6.95 -4.03
C ASP A 237 -4.22 -5.78 -3.28
N GLY A 238 -3.95 -4.58 -3.73
CA GLY A 238 -4.47 -3.36 -3.12
C GLY A 238 -4.25 -2.14 -4.00
N PHE A 239 -4.61 -0.95 -3.51
CA PHE A 239 -4.46 0.29 -4.26
C PHE A 239 -2.99 0.60 -4.56
N GLY A 240 -2.68 0.68 -5.87
CA GLY A 240 -1.30 0.90 -6.35
C GLY A 240 -0.50 -0.39 -6.52
N SER A 241 -1.04 -1.54 -6.11
CA SER A 241 -0.50 -2.86 -6.46
C SER A 241 -1.33 -3.46 -7.59
N PRO A 242 -0.71 -4.00 -8.64
CA PRO A 242 -1.45 -4.63 -9.74
C PRO A 242 -2.05 -5.99 -9.40
N GLY A 243 -1.80 -6.54 -8.19
CA GLY A 243 -2.27 -7.85 -7.76
C GLY A 243 -1.79 -8.99 -8.65
N ILE A 244 -0.60 -8.86 -9.23
CA ILE A 244 -0.03 -9.85 -10.16
C ILE A 244 0.21 -11.16 -9.44
N CYS A 245 0.94 -11.12 -8.32
CA CYS A 245 1.26 -12.31 -7.55
C CYS A 245 0.00 -12.96 -6.99
N ASP A 246 -0.91 -12.20 -6.41
CA ASP A 246 -2.18 -12.75 -5.91
C ASP A 246 -3.02 -13.38 -7.00
N THR A 247 -2.97 -12.85 -8.22
CA THR A 247 -3.66 -13.45 -9.38
C THR A 247 -2.99 -14.75 -9.83
N ILE A 248 -1.66 -14.76 -9.99
CA ILE A 248 -0.89 -15.94 -10.43
C ILE A 248 -1.03 -17.08 -9.41
N PHE A 249 -0.91 -16.78 -8.13
CA PHE A 249 -0.97 -17.77 -7.06
C PHE A 249 -2.40 -18.03 -6.54
N LYS A 250 -3.42 -17.42 -7.15
CA LYS A 250 -4.86 -17.59 -6.83
C LYS A 250 -5.18 -17.27 -5.35
N THR A 251 -4.47 -16.30 -4.80
CA THR A 251 -4.66 -15.83 -3.42
C THR A 251 -5.53 -14.58 -3.32
N ARG A 252 -5.99 -14.01 -4.44
CA ARG A 252 -6.92 -12.88 -4.43
C ARG A 252 -8.19 -13.22 -3.65
N TRP A 253 -8.68 -12.25 -2.87
CA TRP A 253 -9.86 -12.39 -2.01
C TRP A 253 -11.12 -12.86 -2.76
N ASP A 254 -11.28 -12.47 -4.03
CA ASP A 254 -12.42 -12.81 -4.89
C ASP A 254 -12.25 -14.16 -5.63
N MET A 255 -11.02 -14.67 -5.73
CA MET A 255 -10.69 -15.96 -6.36
C MET A 255 -10.61 -17.11 -5.34
N ALA A 256 -10.21 -16.83 -4.11
CA ALA A 256 -9.96 -17.85 -3.07
C ALA A 256 -11.21 -18.65 -2.65
N GLY A 257 -12.43 -18.12 -2.93
CA GLY A 257 -13.70 -18.85 -2.65
C GLY A 257 -14.10 -19.84 -3.74
N THR A 258 -13.62 -19.67 -4.96
CA THR A 258 -13.97 -20.56 -6.10
C THR A 258 -13.14 -21.83 -6.11
N ALA A 259 -11.88 -21.77 -5.65
CA ALA A 259 -11.01 -22.93 -5.53
C ALA A 259 -11.53 -23.96 -4.51
N ARG A 260 -12.13 -23.50 -3.41
CA ARG A 260 -12.67 -24.38 -2.35
C ARG A 260 -13.94 -25.12 -2.79
N LYS A 261 -14.78 -24.52 -3.64
CA LYS A 261 -15.96 -25.17 -4.20
C LYS A 261 -15.63 -26.23 -5.28
N ALA A 262 -14.50 -26.09 -5.94
CA ALA A 262 -14.05 -27.04 -6.97
C ALA A 262 -13.41 -28.31 -6.36
N THR A 263 -13.01 -28.29 -5.09
CA THR A 263 -12.39 -29.43 -4.38
C THR A 263 -13.33 -30.16 -3.43
N GLU A 264 -14.54 -29.66 -3.20
CA GLU A 264 -15.56 -30.44 -2.47
C GLU A 264 -16.16 -31.51 -3.41
N PRO A 265 -16.01 -32.80 -3.12
CA PRO A 265 -16.71 -33.82 -3.89
C PRO A 265 -18.22 -33.56 -3.78
N ALA A 266 -18.91 -33.63 -4.92
CA ALA A 266 -20.37 -33.48 -4.97
C ALA A 266 -21.00 -34.37 -3.93
N ALA A 267 -21.58 -33.76 -2.90
CA ALA A 267 -22.31 -34.51 -1.88
C ALA A 267 -23.34 -35.39 -2.60
N SER A 268 -23.20 -36.71 -2.44
CA SER A 268 -24.09 -37.67 -3.01
C SER A 268 -25.51 -37.34 -2.52
N ARG A 269 -26.36 -36.88 -3.46
CA ARG A 269 -27.79 -36.74 -3.18
C ARG A 269 -28.32 -38.09 -2.78
N PRO A 270 -29.07 -38.25 -1.68
CA PRO A 270 -29.78 -39.48 -1.40
C PRO A 270 -30.75 -39.74 -2.57
N ARG A 271 -30.69 -40.93 -3.14
CA ARG A 271 -31.64 -41.37 -4.14
C ARG A 271 -33.01 -41.57 -3.45
N PRO A 272 -34.10 -41.29 -4.17
CA PRO A 272 -35.45 -41.43 -3.65
C PRO A 272 -35.80 -42.87 -3.33
#